data_a30d401e8f2a4d9351e67a573ebe5b35
#
_entry.id   a30d401e8f2a4d9351e67a573ebe5b35
#
_cell.length_a   1.000
_cell.length_b   1.000
_cell.length_c   1.000
_cell.angle_alpha   90.00
_cell.angle_beta   90.00
_cell.angle_gamma   90.00
#
_symmetry.space_group_name_H-M   'P 1'
#
loop_
_entity.id
_entity.type
_entity.pdbx_description
1 polymer ?
#
loop_
_entity_poly.entity_id
_entity_poly.type
_entity_poly.pdbx_seq_one_letter_code
_entity_poly.pdbx_strand_id
1 'polypeptide(L)'
;MEFHHLVALAVALIVSFFATPIVRKLAIKVGAVSIPKDSRRVHKRPMPLLGGLAIIAGFLLAVIYTFATRDFNDFIKFIAEPKTIGIIFGSLIIIGLGVYDDIKPLRARIKFPIQLIAAIIVVATGTKITTLSKPFLDTVAMHPSMMYFLGDVLAFAISVFWIVGLTNAINLIDGLDGLAAGVSGIAAISLFIVSVIRGQDDIAIVAATLIGAIAGFLPYNFNPAKIFMGDTGATFLGFILAILSVEGTMKSVTVLSMAIPILVLGLPIFDTMFAIIRRLLHGKPIAQADRGHLHHRLLDMGLSHRMAVAILYVVSAALGLVSIALVDKGLLPSIILIIIIVVFGLGGARNLKEITITPEDENCKCQRTDEEEKDIENENQHEGIQNGEHEGIQNGELNNAQLEAAIGDKENQEKLNEEN
;
A
#
# COMPACT_ATOMS: atom_id res chain seq x y z
N MET A 1 12.92 -3.41 -24.67
CA MET A 1 12.26 -2.28 -24.00
C MET A 1 12.07 -1.20 -25.06
N GLU A 2 10.82 -0.92 -25.41
CA GLU A 2 10.54 0.07 -26.45
C GLU A 2 10.76 1.50 -25.93
N PHE A 3 11.00 2.43 -26.85
CA PHE A 3 11.24 3.84 -26.54
C PHE A 3 10.15 4.45 -25.66
N HIS A 4 8.89 4.09 -25.91
CA HIS A 4 7.73 4.57 -25.13
C HIS A 4 7.75 4.17 -23.66
N HIS A 5 8.24 2.98 -23.31
CA HIS A 5 8.38 2.54 -21.91
C HIS A 5 9.38 3.42 -21.12
N LEU A 6 10.52 3.77 -21.79
CA LEU A 6 11.53 4.65 -21.19
C LEU A 6 11.01 6.07 -20.99
N VAL A 7 10.28 6.59 -21.98
CA VAL A 7 9.65 7.90 -21.91
C VAL A 7 8.63 7.95 -20.79
N ALA A 8 7.75 6.95 -20.71
CA ALA A 8 6.74 6.84 -19.67
C ALA A 8 7.38 6.86 -18.26
N LEU A 9 8.42 6.05 -18.06
CA LEU A 9 9.16 5.97 -16.79
C LEU A 9 9.83 7.31 -16.46
N ALA A 10 10.55 7.92 -17.44
CA ALA A 10 11.30 9.15 -17.21
C ALA A 10 10.38 10.33 -16.89
N VAL A 11 9.29 10.50 -17.63
CA VAL A 11 8.32 11.58 -17.40
C VAL A 11 7.69 11.41 -16.01
N ALA A 12 7.25 10.20 -15.66
CA ALA A 12 6.66 9.92 -14.35
C ALA A 12 7.63 10.22 -13.20
N LEU A 13 8.90 9.81 -13.34
CA LEU A 13 9.95 10.05 -12.37
C LEU A 13 10.18 11.56 -12.16
N ILE A 14 10.39 12.30 -13.26
CA ILE A 14 10.66 13.74 -13.20
C ILE A 14 9.48 14.47 -12.55
N VAL A 15 8.26 14.20 -13.01
CA VAL A 15 7.05 14.85 -12.47
C VAL A 15 6.87 14.54 -10.99
N SER A 16 6.97 13.28 -10.59
CA SER A 16 6.80 12.87 -9.18
C SER A 16 7.89 13.49 -8.30
N PHE A 17 9.15 13.50 -8.76
CA PHE A 17 10.27 14.09 -8.04
C PHE A 17 10.04 15.58 -7.74
N PHE A 18 9.70 16.37 -8.75
CA PHE A 18 9.46 17.81 -8.57
C PHE A 18 8.11 18.12 -7.91
N ALA A 19 7.10 17.26 -8.04
CA ALA A 19 5.83 17.42 -7.35
C ALA A 19 5.95 17.17 -5.84
N THR A 20 6.83 16.28 -5.39
CA THR A 20 6.95 15.90 -3.98
C THR A 20 7.20 17.08 -3.04
N PRO A 21 8.16 18.00 -3.26
CA PRO A 21 8.36 19.16 -2.38
C PRO A 21 7.16 20.12 -2.42
N ILE A 22 6.43 20.22 -3.53
CA ILE A 22 5.22 21.04 -3.65
C ILE A 22 4.11 20.45 -2.80
N VAL A 23 3.88 19.14 -2.93
CA VAL A 23 2.88 18.39 -2.15
C VAL A 23 3.21 18.43 -0.65
N ARG A 24 4.49 18.37 -0.27
CA ARG A 24 4.91 18.52 1.12
C ARG A 24 4.47 19.88 1.71
N LYS A 25 4.67 20.97 0.97
CA LYS A 25 4.21 22.30 1.40
C LYS A 25 2.68 22.36 1.48
N LEU A 26 1.98 21.75 0.52
CA LEU A 26 0.52 21.66 0.52
C LEU A 26 0.03 20.88 1.74
N ALA A 27 0.61 19.73 2.05
CA ALA A 27 0.23 18.89 3.19
C ALA A 27 0.32 19.67 4.52
N ILE A 28 1.39 20.44 4.72
CA ILE A 28 1.55 21.30 5.89
C ILE A 28 0.46 22.39 5.92
N LYS A 29 0.20 23.04 4.77
CA LYS A 29 -0.80 24.12 4.67
C LYS A 29 -2.23 23.66 4.97
N VAL A 30 -2.60 22.44 4.55
CA VAL A 30 -3.94 21.89 4.77
C VAL A 30 -4.06 21.13 6.11
N GLY A 31 -2.97 21.02 6.87
CA GLY A 31 -2.95 20.35 8.17
C GLY A 31 -2.95 18.81 8.07
N ALA A 32 -2.61 18.24 6.90
CA ALA A 32 -2.46 16.79 6.72
C ALA A 32 -1.11 16.34 7.27
N VAL A 33 -0.98 16.29 8.60
CA VAL A 33 0.27 16.01 9.32
C VAL A 33 0.04 14.90 10.34
N SER A 34 0.87 13.86 10.30
CA SER A 34 0.88 12.78 11.29
C SER A 34 1.63 13.23 12.54
N ILE A 35 0.90 13.44 13.64
CA ILE A 35 1.47 13.78 14.95
C ILE A 35 1.64 12.46 15.74
N PRO A 36 2.82 12.19 16.34
CA PRO A 36 3.04 11.01 17.17
C PRO A 36 2.29 11.15 18.50
N LYS A 37 1.04 10.64 18.55
CA LYS A 37 0.22 10.62 19.77
C LYS A 37 0.24 9.26 20.49
N ASP A 38 0.70 8.20 19.84
CA ASP A 38 0.69 6.83 20.33
C ASP A 38 2.07 6.20 20.31
N SER A 39 2.40 5.38 21.31
CA SER A 39 3.62 4.54 21.38
C SER A 39 3.78 3.55 20.20
N ARG A 40 2.73 3.38 19.39
CA ARG A 40 2.73 2.54 18.18
C ARG A 40 3.39 3.19 16.97
N ARG A 41 3.56 4.52 16.97
CA ARG A 41 4.15 5.26 15.85
C ARG A 41 5.66 5.30 16.00
N VAL A 42 6.37 4.84 14.99
CA VAL A 42 7.85 4.73 14.99
C VAL A 42 8.53 6.11 14.85
N HIS A 43 7.82 7.11 14.31
CA HIS A 43 8.37 8.47 14.11
C HIS A 43 8.18 9.34 15.35
N LYS A 44 9.24 10.12 15.68
CA LYS A 44 9.27 11.00 16.84
C LYS A 44 8.94 12.47 16.54
N ARG A 45 8.68 12.82 15.27
CA ARG A 45 8.43 14.21 14.81
C ARG A 45 7.15 14.27 13.98
N PRO A 46 6.43 15.42 13.96
CA PRO A 46 5.32 15.61 13.04
C PRO A 46 5.76 15.41 11.59
N MET A 47 5.06 14.56 10.83
CA MET A 47 5.41 14.22 9.45
C MET A 47 4.28 14.58 8.50
N PRO A 48 4.56 15.37 7.42
CA PRO A 48 3.56 15.65 6.39
C PRO A 48 3.09 14.36 5.72
N LEU A 49 1.79 14.25 5.50
CA LEU A 49 1.13 13.20 4.73
C LEU A 49 0.91 13.67 3.27
N LEU A 50 0.04 13.02 2.52
CA LEU A 50 -0.31 13.33 1.11
C LEU A 50 0.81 13.09 0.09
N GLY A 51 1.95 12.49 0.45
CA GLY A 51 3.01 12.18 -0.51
C GLY A 51 2.53 11.36 -1.71
N GLY A 52 1.47 10.57 -1.52
CA GLY A 52 0.77 9.86 -2.59
C GLY A 52 0.28 10.75 -3.73
N LEU A 53 -0.07 12.01 -3.47
CA LEU A 53 -0.46 12.94 -4.54
C LEU A 53 0.67 13.22 -5.54
N ALA A 54 1.93 13.19 -5.10
CA ALA A 54 3.06 13.35 -6.00
C ALA A 54 3.23 12.11 -6.90
N ILE A 55 3.06 10.91 -6.35
CA ILE A 55 3.05 9.65 -7.12
C ILE A 55 1.90 9.69 -8.15
N ILE A 56 0.69 10.06 -7.72
CA ILE A 56 -0.50 10.15 -8.57
C ILE A 56 -0.29 11.17 -9.70
N ALA A 57 0.24 12.34 -9.40
CA ALA A 57 0.54 13.37 -10.41
C ALA A 57 1.56 12.85 -11.44
N GLY A 58 2.66 12.23 -10.99
CA GLY A 58 3.65 11.63 -11.86
C GLY A 58 3.05 10.54 -12.76
N PHE A 59 2.27 9.65 -12.16
CA PHE A 59 1.61 8.57 -12.87
C PHE A 59 0.62 9.07 -13.92
N LEU A 60 -0.34 9.93 -13.55
CA LEU A 60 -1.38 10.39 -14.46
C LEU A 60 -0.83 11.22 -15.61
N LEU A 61 0.07 12.19 -15.33
CA LEU A 61 0.64 13.03 -16.37
C LEU A 61 1.49 12.22 -17.35
N ALA A 62 2.25 11.22 -16.89
CA ALA A 62 3.03 10.36 -17.75
C ALA A 62 2.16 9.41 -18.58
N VAL A 63 1.08 8.84 -18.02
CA VAL A 63 0.11 8.04 -18.80
C VAL A 63 -0.47 8.90 -19.92
N ILE A 64 -1.04 10.07 -19.59
CA ILE A 64 -1.63 10.97 -20.57
C ILE A 64 -0.62 11.35 -21.66
N TYR A 65 0.58 11.79 -21.27
CA TYR A 65 1.64 12.18 -22.20
C TYR A 65 2.03 11.04 -23.14
N THR A 66 2.28 9.85 -22.59
CA THR A 66 2.80 8.71 -23.38
C THR A 66 1.76 8.20 -24.38
N PHE A 67 0.51 8.06 -23.97
CA PHE A 67 -0.55 7.61 -24.89
C PHE A 67 -0.91 8.69 -25.92
N ALA A 68 -0.94 9.96 -25.52
CA ALA A 68 -1.24 11.07 -26.44
C ALA A 68 -0.16 11.28 -27.51
N THR A 69 1.11 10.93 -27.21
CA THR A 69 2.24 11.07 -28.15
C THR A 69 2.45 9.86 -29.06
N ARG A 70 1.85 8.69 -28.75
CA ARG A 70 1.90 7.52 -29.64
C ARG A 70 1.01 7.72 -30.88
N ASP A 71 -0.28 7.85 -30.67
CA ASP A 71 -1.31 8.19 -31.66
C ASP A 71 -2.50 8.82 -30.92
N PHE A 72 -2.87 10.02 -31.34
CA PHE A 72 -3.96 10.75 -30.68
C PHE A 72 -5.32 10.07 -30.87
N ASN A 73 -5.56 9.43 -32.02
CA ASN A 73 -6.83 8.72 -32.26
C ASN A 73 -6.93 7.46 -31.39
N ASP A 74 -5.82 6.74 -31.22
CA ASP A 74 -5.78 5.56 -30.35
C ASP A 74 -5.88 5.97 -28.88
N PHE A 75 -5.33 7.12 -28.49
CA PHE A 75 -5.53 7.69 -27.15
C PHE A 75 -7.00 8.01 -26.87
N ILE A 76 -7.72 8.61 -27.83
CA ILE A 76 -9.16 8.89 -27.67
C ILE A 76 -9.95 7.58 -27.52
N LYS A 77 -9.66 6.56 -28.33
CA LYS A 77 -10.29 5.24 -28.22
C LYS A 77 -10.00 4.60 -26.85
N PHE A 78 -8.74 4.66 -26.40
CA PHE A 78 -8.32 4.12 -25.10
C PHE A 78 -9.09 4.78 -23.95
N ILE A 79 -9.20 6.12 -23.94
CA ILE A 79 -9.98 6.83 -22.90
C ILE A 79 -11.47 6.52 -22.99
N ALA A 80 -12.03 6.36 -24.20
CA ALA A 80 -13.43 6.07 -24.43
C ALA A 80 -13.82 4.61 -24.11
N GLU A 81 -12.85 3.71 -23.92
CA GLU A 81 -13.12 2.33 -23.56
C GLU A 81 -13.81 2.26 -22.19
N PRO A 82 -14.94 1.55 -22.04
CA PRO A 82 -15.68 1.46 -20.77
C PRO A 82 -14.80 1.04 -19.61
N LYS A 83 -13.85 0.14 -19.84
CA LYS A 83 -12.88 -0.33 -18.84
C LYS A 83 -11.99 0.80 -18.33
N THR A 84 -11.41 1.59 -19.22
CA THR A 84 -10.57 2.73 -18.86
C THR A 84 -11.36 3.79 -18.09
N ILE A 85 -12.60 4.06 -18.51
CA ILE A 85 -13.52 4.96 -17.80
C ILE A 85 -13.75 4.45 -16.37
N GLY A 86 -14.02 3.15 -16.19
CA GLY A 86 -14.21 2.55 -14.87
C GLY A 86 -12.98 2.66 -13.98
N ILE A 87 -11.79 2.43 -14.54
CA ILE A 87 -10.51 2.57 -13.82
C ILE A 87 -10.29 4.03 -13.39
N ILE A 88 -10.57 4.99 -14.25
CA ILE A 88 -10.45 6.43 -13.92
C ILE A 88 -11.41 6.80 -12.78
N PHE A 89 -12.70 6.44 -12.88
CA PHE A 89 -13.67 6.76 -11.83
C PHE A 89 -13.34 6.05 -10.50
N GLY A 90 -13.00 4.76 -10.54
CA GLY A 90 -12.57 4.02 -9.36
C GLY A 90 -11.34 4.65 -8.70
N SER A 91 -10.34 5.05 -9.50
CA SER A 91 -9.13 5.72 -9.01
C SER A 91 -9.45 7.08 -8.37
N LEU A 92 -10.32 7.88 -8.97
CA LEU A 92 -10.75 9.17 -8.41
C LEU A 92 -11.44 9.00 -7.06
N ILE A 93 -12.28 7.96 -6.89
CA ILE A 93 -12.92 7.64 -5.62
C ILE A 93 -11.86 7.28 -4.56
N ILE A 94 -10.89 6.42 -4.90
CA ILE A 94 -9.81 6.01 -3.99
C ILE A 94 -8.92 7.20 -3.62
N ILE A 95 -8.55 8.05 -4.58
CA ILE A 95 -7.75 9.25 -4.34
C ILE A 95 -8.51 10.21 -3.41
N GLY A 96 -9.77 10.48 -3.69
CA GLY A 96 -10.61 11.35 -2.86
C GLY A 96 -10.77 10.81 -1.43
N LEU A 97 -10.97 9.50 -1.28
CA LEU A 97 -11.04 8.83 0.01
C LEU A 97 -9.72 8.99 0.78
N GLY A 98 -8.59 8.70 0.14
CA GLY A 98 -7.26 8.78 0.77
C GLY A 98 -6.91 10.20 1.20
N VAL A 99 -7.12 11.20 0.33
CA VAL A 99 -6.89 12.62 0.65
C VAL A 99 -7.74 13.06 1.84
N TYR A 100 -9.01 12.68 1.86
CA TYR A 100 -9.89 13.02 2.98
C TYR A 100 -9.42 12.36 4.28
N ASP A 101 -8.99 11.09 4.22
CA ASP A 101 -8.51 10.35 5.36
C ASP A 101 -7.20 10.90 5.93
N ASP A 102 -6.27 11.31 5.07
CA ASP A 102 -5.01 11.94 5.48
C ASP A 102 -5.22 13.30 6.18
N ILE A 103 -6.31 14.03 5.85
CA ILE A 103 -6.68 15.29 6.50
C ILE A 103 -7.51 15.03 7.76
N LYS A 104 -8.49 14.12 7.68
CA LYS A 104 -9.41 13.76 8.78
C LYS A 104 -9.54 12.24 8.86
N PRO A 105 -8.85 11.60 9.82
CA PRO A 105 -8.85 10.14 9.94
C PRO A 105 -10.25 9.54 10.00
N LEU A 106 -10.54 8.62 9.08
CA LEU A 106 -11.80 7.92 8.95
C LEU A 106 -11.75 6.56 9.65
N ARG A 107 -12.89 6.14 10.19
CA ARG A 107 -13.03 4.77 10.70
C ARG A 107 -13.07 3.76 9.56
N ALA A 108 -12.51 2.57 9.76
CA ALA A 108 -12.51 1.49 8.76
C ALA A 108 -13.91 1.17 8.20
N ARG A 109 -14.97 1.30 9.02
CA ARG A 109 -16.38 1.11 8.62
C ARG A 109 -16.84 2.07 7.52
N ILE A 110 -16.17 3.21 7.33
CA ILE A 110 -16.47 4.20 6.28
C ILE A 110 -15.56 3.96 5.07
N LYS A 111 -14.27 3.67 5.30
CA LYS A 111 -13.31 3.42 4.23
C LYS A 111 -13.69 2.21 3.37
N PHE A 112 -14.02 1.10 4.01
CA PHE A 112 -14.27 -0.17 3.34
C PHE A 112 -15.43 -0.13 2.32
N PRO A 113 -16.64 0.41 2.62
CA PRO A 113 -17.71 0.55 1.63
C PRO A 113 -17.34 1.42 0.42
N ILE A 114 -16.57 2.50 0.63
CA ILE A 114 -16.15 3.39 -0.46
C ILE A 114 -15.14 2.66 -1.38
N GLN A 115 -14.19 1.93 -0.82
CA GLN A 115 -13.27 1.08 -1.58
C GLN A 115 -14.03 -0.02 -2.34
N LEU A 116 -15.07 -0.61 -1.72
CA LEU A 116 -15.92 -1.61 -2.35
C LEU A 116 -16.65 -1.04 -3.56
N ILE A 117 -17.22 0.17 -3.45
CA ILE A 117 -17.89 0.85 -4.58
C ILE A 117 -16.88 1.11 -5.70
N ALA A 118 -15.68 1.60 -5.41
CA ALA A 118 -14.65 1.82 -6.40
C ALA A 118 -14.27 0.53 -7.15
N ALA A 119 -14.10 -0.58 -6.42
CA ALA A 119 -13.80 -1.88 -7.01
C ALA A 119 -14.96 -2.42 -7.86
N ILE A 120 -16.21 -2.28 -7.39
CA ILE A 120 -17.41 -2.69 -8.15
C ILE A 120 -17.48 -1.95 -9.48
N ILE A 121 -17.23 -0.63 -9.51
CA ILE A 121 -17.24 0.16 -10.75
C ILE A 121 -16.20 -0.41 -11.73
N VAL A 122 -14.97 -0.65 -11.29
CA VAL A 122 -13.90 -1.19 -12.14
C VAL A 122 -14.24 -2.58 -12.68
N VAL A 123 -14.79 -3.45 -11.83
CA VAL A 123 -15.13 -4.82 -12.24
C VAL A 123 -16.36 -4.83 -13.16
N ALA A 124 -17.36 -3.98 -12.91
CA ALA A 124 -18.56 -3.86 -13.74
C ALA A 124 -18.24 -3.33 -15.15
N THR A 125 -17.19 -2.51 -15.30
CA THR A 125 -16.75 -1.99 -16.60
C THR A 125 -15.82 -2.92 -17.37
N GLY A 126 -15.44 -4.09 -16.82
CA GLY A 126 -14.78 -5.16 -17.58
C GLY A 126 -13.44 -5.66 -17.04
N THR A 127 -12.90 -5.10 -15.96
CA THR A 127 -11.69 -5.63 -15.30
C THR A 127 -12.05 -6.83 -14.43
N LYS A 128 -12.07 -8.04 -15.02
CA LYS A 128 -12.52 -9.26 -14.34
C LYS A 128 -11.47 -10.37 -14.41
N ILE A 129 -11.37 -11.15 -13.33
CA ILE A 129 -10.60 -12.41 -13.25
C ILE A 129 -11.47 -13.54 -13.79
N THR A 130 -11.30 -13.88 -15.06
CA THR A 130 -12.14 -14.91 -15.72
C THR A 130 -11.58 -16.33 -15.64
N THR A 131 -10.33 -16.46 -15.19
CA THR A 131 -9.58 -17.73 -15.21
C THR A 131 -10.10 -18.77 -14.22
N LEU A 132 -10.62 -18.36 -13.06
CA LEU A 132 -11.07 -19.28 -12.00
C LEU A 132 -12.45 -19.87 -12.22
N SER A 133 -13.30 -19.20 -12.99
CA SER A 133 -14.68 -19.65 -13.15
C SER A 133 -14.81 -20.88 -14.03
N LYS A 134 -13.94 -21.06 -15.02
CA LYS A 134 -14.02 -22.18 -15.97
C LYS A 134 -13.68 -23.55 -15.36
N PRO A 135 -12.51 -23.78 -14.75
CA PRO A 135 -12.15 -25.11 -14.26
C PRO A 135 -13.05 -25.62 -13.12
N PHE A 136 -13.61 -24.72 -12.32
CA PHE A 136 -14.47 -25.09 -11.20
C PHE A 136 -15.86 -25.51 -11.66
N LEU A 137 -16.36 -24.92 -12.75
CA LEU A 137 -17.69 -25.16 -13.27
C LEU A 137 -17.74 -26.34 -14.24
N ASP A 138 -16.65 -26.65 -14.93
CA ASP A 138 -16.56 -27.81 -15.84
C ASP A 138 -16.73 -29.17 -15.12
N THR A 139 -16.57 -29.20 -13.78
CA THR A 139 -16.76 -30.40 -12.96
C THR A 139 -18.19 -30.60 -12.47
N VAL A 140 -19.08 -29.62 -12.66
CA VAL A 140 -20.45 -29.64 -12.14
C VAL A 140 -21.43 -29.87 -13.31
N ALA A 141 -22.20 -30.96 -13.28
CA ALA A 141 -23.22 -31.24 -14.28
C ALA A 141 -24.42 -30.27 -14.15
N MET A 142 -24.28 -29.08 -14.69
CA MET A 142 -25.30 -28.02 -14.70
C MET A 142 -25.71 -27.66 -16.14
N HIS A 143 -26.87 -27.03 -16.29
CA HIS A 143 -27.27 -26.46 -17.57
C HIS A 143 -26.30 -25.35 -18.01
N PRO A 144 -25.85 -25.30 -19.27
CA PRO A 144 -24.83 -24.36 -19.74
C PRO A 144 -25.10 -22.88 -19.40
N SER A 145 -26.34 -22.43 -19.51
CA SER A 145 -26.69 -21.02 -19.18
C SER A 145 -26.52 -20.71 -17.70
N MET A 146 -26.83 -21.63 -16.79
CA MET A 146 -26.65 -21.49 -15.36
C MET A 146 -25.15 -21.46 -15.01
N MET A 147 -24.38 -22.31 -15.69
CA MET A 147 -22.92 -22.42 -15.52
C MET A 147 -22.24 -21.11 -15.92
N TYR A 148 -22.62 -20.50 -17.05
CA TYR A 148 -22.08 -19.18 -17.46
C TYR A 148 -22.45 -18.07 -16.49
N PHE A 149 -23.70 -18.02 -16.04
CA PHE A 149 -24.16 -17.02 -15.07
C PHE A 149 -23.40 -17.14 -13.74
N LEU A 150 -23.30 -18.33 -13.18
CA LEU A 150 -22.59 -18.57 -11.91
C LEU A 150 -21.10 -18.25 -12.04
N GLY A 151 -20.50 -18.58 -13.20
CA GLY A 151 -19.12 -18.24 -13.53
C GLY A 151 -18.85 -16.74 -13.54
N ASP A 152 -19.75 -15.97 -14.14
CA ASP A 152 -19.59 -14.51 -14.20
C ASP A 152 -19.79 -13.86 -12.82
N VAL A 153 -20.75 -14.34 -12.03
CA VAL A 153 -20.95 -13.89 -10.64
C VAL A 153 -19.73 -14.18 -9.77
N LEU A 154 -19.19 -15.38 -9.88
CA LEU A 154 -17.99 -15.78 -9.13
C LEU A 154 -16.76 -14.95 -9.56
N ALA A 155 -16.54 -14.79 -10.86
CA ALA A 155 -15.49 -13.95 -11.41
C ALA A 155 -15.60 -12.50 -10.92
N PHE A 156 -16.82 -11.96 -10.90
CA PHE A 156 -17.11 -10.64 -10.38
C PHE A 156 -16.74 -10.52 -8.90
N ALA A 157 -17.23 -11.42 -8.07
CA ALA A 157 -17.00 -11.42 -6.63
C ALA A 157 -15.50 -11.54 -6.28
N ILE A 158 -14.79 -12.47 -6.94
CA ILE A 158 -13.35 -12.68 -6.73
C ILE A 158 -12.56 -11.44 -7.17
N SER A 159 -12.92 -10.81 -8.30
CA SER A 159 -12.24 -9.60 -8.78
C SER A 159 -12.40 -8.43 -7.82
N VAL A 160 -13.62 -8.21 -7.31
CA VAL A 160 -13.89 -7.18 -6.30
C VAL A 160 -13.09 -7.46 -5.03
N PHE A 161 -13.11 -8.71 -4.53
CA PHE A 161 -12.36 -9.13 -3.36
C PHE A 161 -10.85 -8.90 -3.54
N TRP A 162 -10.31 -9.23 -4.72
CA TRP A 162 -8.91 -9.04 -5.06
C TRP A 162 -8.50 -7.57 -5.01
N ILE A 163 -9.27 -6.69 -5.67
CA ILE A 163 -8.97 -5.25 -5.72
C ILE A 163 -9.04 -4.63 -4.31
N VAL A 164 -10.11 -4.89 -3.55
CA VAL A 164 -10.26 -4.37 -2.19
C VAL A 164 -9.21 -4.95 -1.25
N GLY A 165 -8.94 -6.26 -1.36
CA GLY A 165 -7.94 -6.95 -0.56
C GLY A 165 -6.55 -6.36 -0.74
N LEU A 166 -6.10 -6.15 -1.98
CA LEU A 166 -4.79 -5.56 -2.25
C LEU A 166 -4.71 -4.08 -1.90
N THR A 167 -5.78 -3.32 -2.13
CA THR A 167 -5.86 -1.92 -1.68
C THR A 167 -5.58 -1.80 -0.19
N ASN A 168 -6.17 -2.69 0.61
CA ASN A 168 -5.95 -2.70 2.06
C ASN A 168 -4.61 -3.34 2.44
N ALA A 169 -4.14 -4.36 1.73
CA ALA A 169 -2.86 -5.01 2.03
C ALA A 169 -1.66 -4.07 1.87
N ILE A 170 -1.63 -3.27 0.80
CA ILE A 170 -0.60 -2.24 0.60
C ILE A 170 -0.73 -1.12 1.66
N ASN A 171 -1.94 -0.74 2.03
CA ASN A 171 -2.15 0.25 3.10
C ASN A 171 -1.66 -0.26 4.46
N LEU A 172 -1.87 -1.53 4.78
CA LEU A 172 -1.43 -2.13 6.05
C LEU A 172 0.10 -2.30 6.16
N ILE A 173 0.80 -2.48 5.03
CA ILE A 173 2.27 -2.60 5.03
C ILE A 173 2.97 -1.23 5.12
N ASP A 174 2.24 -0.10 4.98
CA ASP A 174 2.78 1.27 5.04
C ASP A 174 3.06 1.70 6.49
N GLY A 175 3.86 0.91 7.20
CA GLY A 175 4.23 1.15 8.61
C GLY A 175 5.66 1.66 8.81
N LEU A 176 6.52 1.61 7.79
CA LEU A 176 7.93 2.05 7.84
C LEU A 176 8.28 2.94 6.63
N ASP A 177 9.17 3.91 6.85
CA ASP A 177 9.68 4.82 5.82
C ASP A 177 10.17 4.04 4.59
N GLY A 178 9.61 4.31 3.43
CA GLY A 178 9.96 3.68 2.17
C GLY A 178 9.40 2.27 1.93
N LEU A 179 8.85 1.59 2.94
CA LEU A 179 8.48 0.19 2.83
C LEU A 179 7.41 -0.05 1.77
N ALA A 180 6.23 0.55 1.92
CA ALA A 180 5.12 0.30 0.99
C ALA A 180 5.43 0.82 -0.42
N ALA A 181 6.06 2.01 -0.53
CA ALA A 181 6.47 2.55 -1.81
C ALA A 181 7.47 1.64 -2.53
N GLY A 182 8.51 1.14 -1.84
CA GLY A 182 9.52 0.29 -2.46
C GLY A 182 9.02 -1.11 -2.80
N VAL A 183 8.23 -1.76 -1.92
CA VAL A 183 7.58 -3.05 -2.22
C VAL A 183 6.65 -2.91 -3.42
N SER A 184 5.86 -1.84 -3.50
CA SER A 184 5.01 -1.53 -4.65
C SER A 184 5.82 -1.28 -5.92
N GLY A 185 6.98 -0.63 -5.81
CA GLY A 185 7.92 -0.44 -6.92
C GLY A 185 8.49 -1.76 -7.45
N ILE A 186 8.92 -2.66 -6.56
CA ILE A 186 9.40 -4.00 -6.92
C ILE A 186 8.28 -4.82 -7.59
N ALA A 187 7.06 -4.75 -7.06
CA ALA A 187 5.89 -5.40 -7.66
C ALA A 187 5.59 -4.84 -9.05
N ALA A 188 5.63 -3.51 -9.23
CA ALA A 188 5.43 -2.85 -10.52
C ALA A 188 6.51 -3.25 -11.54
N ILE A 189 7.79 -3.37 -11.13
CA ILE A 189 8.89 -3.86 -11.98
C ILE A 189 8.61 -5.29 -12.44
N SER A 190 8.18 -6.16 -11.53
CA SER A 190 7.87 -7.56 -11.86
C SER A 190 6.69 -7.66 -12.83
N LEU A 191 5.62 -6.88 -12.61
CA LEU A 191 4.47 -6.82 -13.54
C LEU A 191 4.86 -6.22 -14.89
N PHE A 192 5.73 -5.22 -14.92
CA PHE A 192 6.27 -4.66 -16.16
C PHE A 192 6.98 -5.72 -16.98
N ILE A 193 7.93 -6.45 -16.39
CA ILE A 193 8.70 -7.50 -17.08
C ILE A 193 7.76 -8.59 -17.60
N VAL A 194 6.80 -9.04 -16.78
CA VAL A 194 5.79 -10.04 -17.18
C VAL A 194 4.96 -9.53 -18.36
N SER A 195 4.52 -8.27 -18.33
CA SER A 195 3.73 -7.68 -19.41
C SER A 195 4.51 -7.57 -20.71
N VAL A 196 5.80 -7.19 -20.66
CA VAL A 196 6.70 -7.16 -21.83
C VAL A 196 6.88 -8.56 -22.43
N ILE A 197 7.15 -9.58 -21.59
CA ILE A 197 7.31 -10.97 -22.07
C ILE A 197 6.00 -11.47 -22.74
N ARG A 198 4.84 -11.01 -22.25
CA ARG A 198 3.53 -11.39 -22.82
C ARG A 198 3.09 -10.52 -24.01
N GLY A 199 3.88 -9.55 -24.43
CA GLY A 199 3.56 -8.63 -25.53
C GLY A 199 2.38 -7.69 -25.21
N GLN A 200 2.17 -7.35 -23.96
CA GLN A 200 1.07 -6.48 -23.48
C GLN A 200 1.60 -5.05 -23.29
N ASP A 201 1.87 -4.36 -24.41
CA ASP A 201 2.55 -3.06 -24.40
C ASP A 201 1.84 -1.99 -23.60
N ASP A 202 0.51 -1.88 -23.67
CA ASP A 202 -0.24 -0.86 -22.95
C ASP A 202 -0.15 -1.06 -21.42
N ILE A 203 -0.21 -2.32 -20.98
CA ILE A 203 -0.02 -2.66 -19.56
C ILE A 203 1.42 -2.39 -19.13
N ALA A 204 2.40 -2.70 -19.98
CA ALA A 204 3.79 -2.42 -19.70
C ALA A 204 4.05 -0.91 -19.59
N ILE A 205 3.43 -0.07 -20.43
CA ILE A 205 3.53 1.40 -20.33
C ILE A 205 2.97 1.88 -18.99
N VAL A 206 1.78 1.41 -18.59
CA VAL A 206 1.16 1.80 -17.31
C VAL A 206 2.01 1.33 -16.12
N ALA A 207 2.60 0.14 -16.19
CA ALA A 207 3.52 -0.34 -15.17
C ALA A 207 4.82 0.50 -15.13
N ALA A 208 5.39 0.87 -16.28
CA ALA A 208 6.59 1.73 -16.37
C ALA A 208 6.32 3.13 -15.78
N THR A 209 5.15 3.72 -16.04
CA THR A 209 4.77 5.00 -15.41
C THR A 209 4.66 4.87 -13.90
N LEU A 210 4.12 3.77 -13.39
CA LEU A 210 4.01 3.54 -11.95
C LEU A 210 5.40 3.41 -11.30
N ILE A 211 6.31 2.67 -11.94
CA ILE A 211 7.72 2.55 -11.51
C ILE A 211 8.38 3.92 -11.44
N GLY A 212 8.27 4.72 -12.50
CA GLY A 212 8.83 6.06 -12.55
C GLY A 212 8.28 6.97 -11.45
N ALA A 213 6.96 6.99 -11.27
CA ALA A 213 6.30 7.80 -10.24
C ALA A 213 6.76 7.44 -8.83
N ILE A 214 6.85 6.13 -8.52
CA ILE A 214 7.37 5.64 -7.24
C ILE A 214 8.84 6.02 -7.07
N ALA A 215 9.68 5.80 -8.11
CA ALA A 215 11.10 6.11 -8.07
C ALA A 215 11.37 7.61 -7.82
N GLY A 216 10.55 8.51 -8.39
CA GLY A 216 10.64 9.94 -8.16
C GLY A 216 10.27 10.36 -6.73
N PHE A 217 9.34 9.65 -6.08
CA PHE A 217 8.93 9.90 -4.71
C PHE A 217 9.88 9.32 -3.66
N LEU A 218 10.45 8.14 -3.92
CA LEU A 218 11.26 7.38 -2.95
C LEU A 218 12.39 8.18 -2.28
N PRO A 219 13.16 9.08 -2.95
CA PRO A 219 14.22 9.86 -2.32
C PRO A 219 13.75 10.72 -1.15
N TYR A 220 12.46 11.09 -1.13
CA TYR A 220 11.85 11.86 -0.06
C TYR A 220 11.20 10.99 1.03
N ASN A 221 10.94 9.72 0.72
CA ASN A 221 10.27 8.79 1.62
C ASN A 221 11.22 7.76 2.26
N PHE A 222 12.46 7.61 1.79
CA PHE A 222 13.47 6.78 2.45
C PHE A 222 13.82 7.30 3.84
N ASN A 223 14.20 6.37 4.73
CA ASN A 223 14.55 6.67 6.11
C ASN A 223 15.88 7.46 6.23
N PRO A 224 15.89 8.64 6.87
CA PRO A 224 14.75 9.31 7.52
C PRO A 224 13.84 10.03 6.50
N ALA A 225 12.54 9.71 6.53
CA ALA A 225 11.59 10.28 5.59
C ALA A 225 11.40 11.79 5.80
N LYS A 226 11.18 12.51 4.69
CA LYS A 226 10.83 13.95 4.67
C LYS A 226 9.33 14.18 4.48
N ILE A 227 8.62 13.16 3.97
CA ILE A 227 7.17 13.11 3.77
C ILE A 227 6.71 11.67 3.74
N PHE A 228 5.55 11.37 4.32
CA PHE A 228 4.91 10.07 4.23
C PHE A 228 3.98 10.00 3.01
N MET A 229 3.83 8.79 2.49
CA MET A 229 2.95 8.51 1.37
C MET A 229 1.48 8.77 1.73
N GLY A 230 1.11 8.45 2.97
CA GLY A 230 -0.24 8.55 3.50
C GLY A 230 -1.19 7.51 2.93
N ASP A 231 -2.41 7.49 3.45
CA ASP A 231 -3.48 6.62 2.95
C ASP A 231 -3.80 6.92 1.49
N THR A 232 -3.64 8.19 1.06
CA THR A 232 -3.77 8.61 -0.34
C THR A 232 -2.89 7.78 -1.27
N GLY A 233 -1.61 7.63 -0.96
CA GLY A 233 -0.68 6.91 -1.82
C GLY A 233 -0.76 5.40 -1.63
N ALA A 234 -0.87 4.92 -0.40
CA ALA A 234 -0.90 3.50 -0.10
C ALA A 234 -2.13 2.81 -0.72
N THR A 235 -3.32 3.39 -0.58
CA THR A 235 -4.54 2.83 -1.19
C THR A 235 -4.52 2.94 -2.71
N PHE A 236 -4.02 4.05 -3.27
CA PHE A 236 -3.87 4.21 -4.71
C PHE A 236 -2.92 3.16 -5.31
N LEU A 237 -1.73 2.95 -4.71
CA LEU A 237 -0.78 1.95 -5.18
C LEU A 237 -1.37 0.54 -5.13
N GLY A 238 -2.04 0.18 -4.03
CA GLY A 238 -2.71 -1.11 -3.89
C GLY A 238 -3.80 -1.31 -4.94
N PHE A 239 -4.60 -0.29 -5.20
CA PHE A 239 -5.68 -0.30 -6.18
C PHE A 239 -5.15 -0.47 -7.62
N ILE A 240 -4.15 0.33 -8.02
CA ILE A 240 -3.56 0.26 -9.36
C ILE A 240 -2.80 -1.05 -9.57
N LEU A 241 -2.01 -1.51 -8.59
CA LEU A 241 -1.32 -2.80 -8.67
C LEU A 241 -2.30 -3.97 -8.78
N ALA A 242 -3.44 -3.93 -8.08
CA ALA A 242 -4.49 -4.93 -8.23
C ALA A 242 -5.04 -4.95 -9.65
N ILE A 243 -5.36 -3.80 -10.25
CA ILE A 243 -5.85 -3.68 -11.62
C ILE A 243 -4.80 -4.15 -12.62
N LEU A 244 -3.55 -3.69 -12.51
CA LEU A 244 -2.46 -4.13 -13.37
C LEU A 244 -2.25 -5.64 -13.33
N SER A 245 -2.37 -6.24 -12.14
CA SER A 245 -2.23 -7.68 -11.98
C SER A 245 -3.36 -8.45 -12.67
N VAL A 246 -4.59 -7.96 -12.61
CA VAL A 246 -5.73 -8.57 -13.31
C VAL A 246 -5.57 -8.44 -14.82
N GLU A 247 -5.28 -7.24 -15.31
CA GLU A 247 -5.16 -6.95 -16.75
C GLU A 247 -3.94 -7.62 -17.39
N GLY A 248 -2.79 -7.61 -16.70
CA GLY A 248 -1.52 -8.09 -17.22
C GLY A 248 -1.32 -9.60 -17.11
N THR A 249 -2.00 -10.28 -16.17
CA THR A 249 -1.68 -11.69 -15.89
C THR A 249 -2.87 -12.62 -15.83
N MET A 250 -4.01 -12.18 -15.30
CA MET A 250 -5.13 -13.06 -14.95
C MET A 250 -6.14 -13.29 -16.09
N LYS A 251 -5.92 -12.78 -17.28
CA LYS A 251 -6.77 -13.01 -18.46
C LYS A 251 -6.44 -14.31 -19.22
N SER A 252 -5.35 -14.97 -18.89
CA SER A 252 -4.97 -16.25 -19.50
C SER A 252 -5.71 -17.41 -18.82
N VAL A 253 -6.15 -18.40 -19.59
CA VAL A 253 -7.01 -19.52 -19.15
C VAL A 253 -6.31 -20.51 -18.19
N THR A 254 -5.05 -20.31 -17.86
CA THR A 254 -4.25 -21.23 -17.03
C THR A 254 -4.28 -20.82 -15.55
N VAL A 255 -4.49 -21.78 -14.65
CA VAL A 255 -4.37 -21.59 -13.18
C VAL A 255 -3.00 -20.98 -12.81
N LEU A 256 -1.97 -21.26 -13.60
CA LEU A 256 -0.63 -20.68 -13.45
C LEU A 256 -0.62 -19.16 -13.58
N SER A 257 -1.54 -18.58 -14.37
CA SER A 257 -1.64 -17.12 -14.55
C SER A 257 -2.03 -16.39 -13.28
N MET A 258 -2.69 -17.05 -12.34
CA MET A 258 -3.02 -16.48 -11.03
C MET A 258 -1.87 -16.56 -10.03
N ALA A 259 -0.98 -17.53 -10.20
CA ALA A 259 0.19 -17.67 -9.34
C ALA A 259 1.13 -16.46 -9.47
N ILE A 260 1.24 -15.90 -10.68
CA ILE A 260 2.12 -14.75 -10.96
C ILE A 260 1.79 -13.54 -10.08
N PRO A 261 0.58 -12.97 -10.09
CA PRO A 261 0.26 -11.81 -9.27
C PRO A 261 0.23 -12.13 -7.77
N ILE A 262 -0.12 -13.37 -7.38
CA ILE A 262 -0.05 -13.80 -5.97
C ILE A 262 1.39 -13.78 -5.48
N LEU A 263 2.36 -14.15 -6.32
CA LEU A 263 3.78 -14.07 -5.98
C LEU A 263 4.29 -12.64 -6.00
N VAL A 264 4.03 -11.89 -7.07
CA VAL A 264 4.48 -10.50 -7.21
C VAL A 264 4.03 -9.64 -6.02
N LEU A 265 2.79 -9.85 -5.58
CA LEU A 265 2.18 -9.14 -4.46
C LEU A 265 2.18 -9.98 -3.17
N GLY A 266 3.03 -11.02 -3.12
CA GLY A 266 3.03 -12.03 -2.07
C GLY A 266 3.31 -11.44 -0.70
N LEU A 267 4.28 -10.52 -0.58
CA LEU A 267 4.63 -9.93 0.71
C LEU A 267 3.42 -9.23 1.38
N PRO A 268 2.73 -8.25 0.75
CA PRO A 268 1.54 -7.63 1.34
C PRO A 268 0.39 -8.61 1.54
N ILE A 269 0.19 -9.57 0.64
CA ILE A 269 -0.88 -10.58 0.75
C ILE A 269 -0.64 -11.45 1.98
N PHE A 270 0.55 -12.03 2.12
CA PHE A 270 0.87 -12.94 3.23
C PHE A 270 0.87 -12.21 4.56
N ASP A 271 1.44 -11.01 4.66
CA ASP A 271 1.44 -10.23 5.89
C ASP A 271 0.01 -9.94 6.37
N THR A 272 -0.86 -9.50 5.46
CA THR A 272 -2.28 -9.25 5.76
C THR A 272 -3.03 -10.53 6.12
N MET A 273 -2.82 -11.62 5.36
CA MET A 273 -3.49 -12.90 5.62
C MET A 273 -3.09 -13.47 6.98
N PHE A 274 -1.81 -13.43 7.34
CA PHE A 274 -1.35 -13.85 8.67
C PHE A 274 -1.94 -13.00 9.78
N ALA A 275 -2.05 -11.69 9.59
CA ALA A 275 -2.70 -10.79 10.56
C ALA A 275 -4.18 -11.16 10.75
N ILE A 276 -4.92 -11.44 9.67
CA ILE A 276 -6.33 -11.86 9.73
C ILE A 276 -6.46 -13.20 10.44
N ILE A 277 -5.69 -14.22 10.04
CA ILE A 277 -5.74 -15.58 10.63
C ILE A 277 -5.43 -15.50 12.12
N ARG A 278 -4.38 -14.79 12.52
CA ARG A 278 -4.03 -14.61 13.94
C ARG A 278 -5.18 -13.98 14.73
N ARG A 279 -5.82 -12.93 14.25
CA ARG A 279 -6.96 -12.28 14.91
C ARG A 279 -8.14 -13.24 15.06
N LEU A 280 -8.46 -13.99 14.01
CA LEU A 280 -9.54 -14.99 14.05
C LEU A 280 -9.27 -16.09 15.08
N LEU A 281 -8.02 -16.61 15.13
CA LEU A 281 -7.64 -17.64 16.10
C LEU A 281 -7.69 -17.14 17.55
N HIS A 282 -7.53 -15.84 17.80
CA HIS A 282 -7.62 -15.23 19.12
C HIS A 282 -8.99 -14.58 19.42
N GLY A 283 -10.00 -14.79 18.57
CA GLY A 283 -11.33 -14.21 18.73
C GLY A 283 -11.40 -12.68 18.67
N LYS A 284 -10.37 -12.03 18.11
CA LYS A 284 -10.29 -10.57 17.99
C LYS A 284 -10.95 -10.06 16.69
N PRO A 285 -11.57 -8.87 16.69
CA PRO A 285 -12.15 -8.29 15.48
C PRO A 285 -11.08 -8.05 14.40
N ILE A 286 -11.40 -8.38 13.14
CA ILE A 286 -10.47 -8.21 12.00
C ILE A 286 -10.03 -6.75 11.80
N ALA A 287 -10.90 -5.78 12.13
CA ALA A 287 -10.64 -4.35 11.98
C ALA A 287 -9.82 -3.73 13.13
N GLN A 288 -9.44 -4.50 14.15
CA GLN A 288 -8.65 -3.99 15.26
C GLN A 288 -7.18 -3.79 14.83
N ALA A 289 -6.57 -2.67 15.24
CA ALA A 289 -5.15 -2.42 15.01
C ALA A 289 -4.29 -3.52 15.66
N ASP A 290 -3.22 -3.94 14.97
CA ASP A 290 -2.37 -5.04 15.39
C ASP A 290 -0.88 -4.70 15.18
N ARG A 291 -0.03 -5.07 16.14
CA ARG A 291 1.43 -4.94 16.06
C ARG A 291 2.13 -6.17 15.46
N GLY A 292 1.40 -7.22 15.10
CA GLY A 292 1.98 -8.47 14.65
C GLY A 292 2.37 -8.51 13.16
N HIS A 293 2.39 -7.40 12.44
CA HIS A 293 2.90 -7.32 11.06
C HIS A 293 4.39 -7.62 10.98
N LEU A 294 4.87 -8.17 9.85
CA LEU A 294 6.26 -8.59 9.65
C LEU A 294 7.27 -7.48 9.99
N HIS A 295 6.98 -6.25 9.59
CA HIS A 295 7.86 -5.12 9.84
C HIS A 295 8.02 -4.80 11.33
N HIS A 296 6.96 -4.90 12.13
CA HIS A 296 7.03 -4.72 13.58
C HIS A 296 7.85 -5.82 14.23
N ARG A 297 7.67 -7.08 13.82
CA ARG A 297 8.44 -8.21 14.34
C ARG A 297 9.93 -8.08 14.06
N LEU A 298 10.32 -7.62 12.87
CA LEU A 298 11.72 -7.38 12.54
C LEU A 298 12.33 -6.30 13.44
N LEU A 299 11.58 -5.24 13.76
CA LEU A 299 12.01 -4.22 14.72
C LEU A 299 12.08 -4.76 16.14
N ASP A 300 11.12 -5.56 16.58
CA ASP A 300 11.08 -6.20 17.92
C ASP A 300 12.24 -7.20 18.11
N MET A 301 12.76 -7.78 17.00
CA MET A 301 13.99 -8.60 16.99
C MET A 301 15.27 -7.75 17.08
N GLY A 302 15.17 -6.42 17.21
CA GLY A 302 16.33 -5.52 17.36
C GLY A 302 16.94 -5.05 16.04
N LEU A 303 16.31 -5.31 14.90
CA LEU A 303 16.83 -4.85 13.62
C LEU A 303 16.58 -3.34 13.46
N SER A 304 17.53 -2.65 12.83
CA SER A 304 17.34 -1.24 12.49
C SER A 304 16.22 -1.07 11.44
N HIS A 305 15.58 0.10 11.41
CA HIS A 305 14.54 0.44 10.43
C HIS A 305 14.97 0.12 8.98
N ARG A 306 16.19 0.57 8.60
CA ARG A 306 16.73 0.33 7.25
C ARG A 306 16.95 -1.15 6.95
N MET A 307 17.42 -1.93 7.94
CA MET A 307 17.65 -3.35 7.77
C MET A 307 16.32 -4.11 7.60
N ALA A 308 15.30 -3.79 8.40
CA ALA A 308 13.97 -4.39 8.29
C ALA A 308 13.37 -4.13 6.89
N VAL A 309 13.43 -2.90 6.39
CA VAL A 309 12.97 -2.54 5.04
C VAL A 309 13.77 -3.27 3.95
N ALA A 310 15.11 -3.33 4.08
CA ALA A 310 15.97 -4.02 3.11
C ALA A 310 15.64 -5.53 3.02
N ILE A 311 15.44 -6.20 4.16
CA ILE A 311 15.03 -7.61 4.17
C ILE A 311 13.71 -7.82 3.44
N LEU A 312 12.71 -6.96 3.70
CA LEU A 312 11.41 -7.06 3.05
C LEU A 312 11.48 -6.77 1.55
N TYR A 313 12.37 -5.87 1.10
CA TYR A 313 12.65 -5.64 -0.32
C TYR A 313 13.27 -6.88 -0.98
N VAL A 314 14.25 -7.52 -0.33
CA VAL A 314 14.88 -8.75 -0.84
C VAL A 314 13.84 -9.87 -0.98
N VAL A 315 12.98 -10.06 0.02
CA VAL A 315 11.88 -11.04 -0.04
C VAL A 315 10.93 -10.73 -1.18
N SER A 316 10.50 -9.48 -1.33
CA SER A 316 9.60 -9.05 -2.41
C SER A 316 10.26 -9.25 -3.78
N ALA A 317 11.53 -8.89 -3.94
CA ALA A 317 12.29 -9.08 -5.18
C ALA A 317 12.46 -10.57 -5.53
N ALA A 318 12.75 -11.42 -4.55
CA ALA A 318 12.85 -12.87 -4.75
C ALA A 318 11.51 -13.45 -5.25
N LEU A 319 10.39 -13.07 -4.64
CA LEU A 319 9.05 -13.48 -5.07
C LEU A 319 8.75 -12.99 -6.50
N GLY A 320 9.13 -11.74 -6.82
CA GLY A 320 9.02 -11.17 -8.15
C GLY A 320 9.84 -11.93 -9.20
N LEU A 321 11.08 -12.29 -8.90
CA LEU A 321 11.94 -13.07 -9.80
C LEU A 321 11.37 -14.47 -10.06
N VAL A 322 10.85 -15.14 -9.02
CA VAL A 322 10.16 -16.43 -9.18
C VAL A 322 8.94 -16.28 -10.08
N SER A 323 8.17 -15.23 -9.90
CA SER A 323 7.01 -14.90 -10.73
C SER A 323 7.39 -14.72 -12.22
N ILE A 324 8.47 -14.00 -12.51
CA ILE A 324 8.98 -13.81 -13.87
C ILE A 324 9.43 -15.16 -14.47
N ALA A 325 10.12 -16.00 -13.70
CA ALA A 325 10.54 -17.33 -14.14
C ALA A 325 9.36 -18.25 -14.46
N LEU A 326 8.20 -18.04 -13.84
CA LEU A 326 6.98 -18.82 -14.07
C LEU A 326 6.27 -18.51 -15.40
N VAL A 327 6.55 -17.35 -16.02
CA VAL A 327 5.84 -16.94 -17.25
C VAL A 327 6.07 -17.91 -18.40
N ASP A 328 7.24 -18.52 -18.48
CA ASP A 328 7.70 -19.27 -19.64
C ASP A 328 7.75 -20.80 -19.46
N LYS A 329 7.57 -21.32 -18.25
CA LYS A 329 7.99 -22.71 -17.96
C LYS A 329 6.93 -23.51 -17.23
N GLY A 330 6.35 -24.55 -17.84
CA GLY A 330 5.32 -25.47 -17.35
C GLY A 330 5.41 -25.99 -15.88
N LEU A 331 5.20 -27.28 -15.65
CA LEU A 331 4.98 -27.94 -14.33
C LEU A 331 6.07 -27.69 -13.27
N LEU A 332 7.36 -27.60 -13.64
CA LEU A 332 8.46 -27.48 -12.69
C LEU A 332 8.42 -26.18 -11.85
N PRO A 333 8.12 -25.01 -12.43
CA PRO A 333 7.93 -23.78 -11.68
C PRO A 333 6.71 -23.81 -10.75
N SER A 334 5.64 -24.53 -11.12
CA SER A 334 4.48 -24.73 -10.25
C SER A 334 4.84 -25.49 -8.98
N ILE A 335 5.70 -26.49 -9.09
CA ILE A 335 6.22 -27.24 -7.94
C ILE A 335 7.10 -26.35 -7.05
N ILE A 336 7.97 -25.55 -7.66
CA ILE A 336 8.79 -24.57 -6.91
C ILE A 336 7.90 -23.56 -6.19
N LEU A 337 6.84 -23.09 -6.83
CA LEU A 337 5.85 -22.21 -6.21
C LEU A 337 5.20 -22.85 -4.98
N ILE A 338 4.75 -24.10 -5.11
CA ILE A 338 4.13 -24.84 -4.00
C ILE A 338 5.13 -25.00 -2.86
N ILE A 339 6.38 -25.34 -3.16
CA ILE A 339 7.45 -25.46 -2.13
C ILE A 339 7.68 -24.11 -1.44
N ILE A 340 7.74 -23.01 -2.19
CA ILE A 340 7.92 -21.66 -1.61
C ILE A 340 6.72 -21.30 -0.72
N ILE A 341 5.50 -21.50 -1.17
CA ILE A 341 4.29 -21.24 -0.37
C ILE A 341 4.30 -22.09 0.91
N VAL A 342 4.67 -23.37 0.80
CA VAL A 342 4.74 -24.29 1.94
C VAL A 342 5.86 -23.87 2.90
N VAL A 343 7.05 -23.53 2.41
CA VAL A 343 8.19 -23.09 3.26
C VAL A 343 7.88 -21.78 3.97
N PHE A 344 7.29 -20.80 3.27
CA PHE A 344 6.83 -19.55 3.89
C PHE A 344 5.67 -19.77 4.85
N GLY A 345 4.70 -20.62 4.49
CA GLY A 345 3.59 -20.98 5.34
C GLY A 345 4.03 -21.70 6.61
N LEU A 346 4.93 -22.69 6.49
CA LEU A 346 5.48 -23.43 7.64
C LEU A 346 6.43 -22.56 8.48
N GLY A 347 7.24 -21.70 7.85
CA GLY A 347 8.08 -20.72 8.54
C GLY A 347 7.24 -19.72 9.34
N GLY A 348 6.16 -19.20 8.75
CA GLY A 348 5.19 -18.36 9.43
C GLY A 348 4.47 -19.10 10.57
N ALA A 349 4.09 -20.37 10.36
CA ALA A 349 3.42 -21.19 11.37
C ALA A 349 4.34 -21.58 12.54
N ARG A 350 5.64 -21.80 12.31
CA ARG A 350 6.62 -22.01 13.40
C ARG A 350 6.75 -20.78 14.28
N ASN A 351 6.75 -19.59 13.69
CA ASN A 351 6.76 -18.33 14.45
C ASN A 351 5.41 -18.06 15.15
N LEU A 352 4.30 -18.62 14.66
CA LEU A 352 3.01 -18.58 15.38
C LEU A 352 3.03 -19.36 16.69
N LYS A 353 3.83 -20.43 16.83
CA LYS A 353 4.02 -21.17 18.09
C LYS A 353 4.81 -20.39 19.14
N GLU A 354 5.74 -19.53 18.75
CA GLU A 354 6.44 -18.65 19.69
C GLU A 354 5.61 -17.45 20.15
N ILE A 355 4.46 -17.20 19.51
CA ILE A 355 3.55 -16.08 19.82
C ILE A 355 2.38 -16.51 20.72
N THR A 356 2.42 -17.68 21.28
CA THR A 356 1.56 -17.99 22.44
C THR A 356 2.13 -17.22 23.64
N ILE A 357 1.94 -15.89 23.63
CA ILE A 357 2.01 -15.08 24.84
C ILE A 357 0.91 -15.67 25.72
N THR A 358 1.34 -16.34 26.78
CA THR A 358 0.41 -16.87 27.78
C THR A 358 -0.43 -15.71 28.34
N PRO A 359 -1.71 -15.92 28.72
CA PRO A 359 -2.54 -14.87 29.32
C PRO A 359 -1.89 -14.18 30.54
N GLU A 360 -0.90 -14.82 31.17
CA GLU A 360 -0.11 -14.28 32.28
C GLU A 360 0.85 -13.16 31.85
N ASP A 361 1.41 -13.21 30.64
CA ASP A 361 2.31 -12.17 30.13
C ASP A 361 1.54 -10.92 29.68
N GLU A 362 0.31 -11.06 29.19
CA GLU A 362 -0.57 -9.91 28.89
C GLU A 362 -1.02 -9.20 30.18
N ASN A 363 -1.34 -9.94 31.24
CA ASN A 363 -1.71 -9.36 32.55
C ASN A 363 -0.52 -8.63 33.21
N CYS A 364 0.69 -9.14 33.08
CA CYS A 364 1.88 -8.51 33.65
C CYS A 364 2.27 -7.22 32.90
N LYS A 365 2.03 -7.16 31.57
CA LYS A 365 2.26 -5.92 30.77
C LYS A 365 1.15 -4.88 31.00
N CYS A 366 -0.12 -5.30 31.15
CA CYS A 366 -1.20 -4.38 31.51
C CYS A 366 -1.01 -3.79 32.92
N GLN A 367 -0.60 -4.60 33.89
CA GLN A 367 -0.36 -4.10 35.26
C GLN A 367 0.81 -3.10 35.30
N ARG A 368 1.86 -3.30 34.47
CA ARG A 368 3.00 -2.38 34.42
C ARG A 368 2.66 -1.05 33.71
N THR A 369 1.78 -1.07 32.70
CA THR A 369 1.26 0.16 32.07
C THR A 369 0.28 0.90 32.97
N ASP A 370 -0.54 0.18 33.76
CA ASP A 370 -1.47 0.79 34.71
C ASP A 370 -0.73 1.38 35.93
N GLU A 371 0.41 0.82 36.33
CA GLU A 371 1.28 1.38 37.37
C GLU A 371 2.03 2.62 36.86
N GLU A 372 2.57 2.60 35.65
CA GLU A 372 3.22 3.77 35.04
C GLU A 372 2.23 4.93 34.77
N GLU A 373 0.97 4.64 34.38
CA GLU A 373 -0.07 5.67 34.24
C GLU A 373 -0.47 6.25 35.62
N LYS A 374 -0.55 5.44 36.67
CA LYS A 374 -0.83 5.92 38.01
C LYS A 374 0.28 6.75 38.63
N ASP A 375 1.54 6.41 38.33
CA ASP A 375 2.69 7.20 38.77
C ASP A 375 2.73 8.56 38.06
N ILE A 376 2.38 8.62 36.78
CA ILE A 376 2.26 9.88 36.02
C ILE A 376 1.06 10.72 36.49
N GLU A 377 -0.08 10.08 36.82
CA GLU A 377 -1.23 10.80 37.41
C GLU A 377 -0.92 11.34 38.80
N ASN A 378 -0.17 10.61 39.63
CA ASN A 378 0.23 11.05 40.95
C ASN A 378 1.29 12.18 40.89
N GLU A 379 2.25 12.14 39.94
CA GLU A 379 3.18 13.26 39.71
C GLU A 379 2.45 14.52 39.25
N ASN A 380 1.48 14.40 38.34
CA ASN A 380 0.68 15.53 37.88
C ASN A 380 -0.27 16.09 38.96
N GLN A 381 -0.71 15.28 39.93
CA GLN A 381 -1.50 15.75 41.07
C GLN A 381 -0.64 16.48 42.11
N HIS A 382 0.63 16.10 42.27
CA HIS A 382 1.54 16.82 43.18
C HIS A 382 2.03 18.16 42.61
N GLU A 383 2.18 18.30 41.28
CA GLU A 383 2.47 19.60 40.65
C GLU A 383 1.24 20.52 40.57
N GLY A 384 0.01 19.98 40.54
CA GLY A 384 -1.24 20.76 40.49
C GLY A 384 -1.64 21.45 41.80
N ILE A 385 -1.01 21.13 42.95
CA ILE A 385 -1.32 21.73 44.27
C ILE A 385 -0.50 23.01 44.54
N GLN A 386 0.53 23.32 43.74
CA GLN A 386 1.36 24.54 43.94
C GLN A 386 1.00 25.73 43.06
N ASN A 387 0.12 25.61 42.03
CA ASN A 387 -0.29 26.74 41.20
C ASN A 387 -1.82 26.78 41.03
N GLY A 388 -2.53 27.12 42.09
CA GLY A 388 -3.91 27.60 42.03
C GLY A 388 -3.90 29.11 41.75
N GLU A 389 -4.77 29.50 40.84
CA GLU A 389 -5.22 30.86 40.48
C GLU A 389 -4.62 31.43 39.17
N HIS A 390 -5.52 31.68 38.30
CA HIS A 390 -5.65 32.55 37.12
C HIS A 390 -5.66 31.94 35.72
N GLU A 391 -6.83 32.17 35.10
CA GLU A 391 -7.13 32.47 33.71
C GLU A 391 -7.39 31.33 32.74
N GLY A 392 -8.68 31.23 32.44
CA GLY A 392 -9.21 30.61 31.22
C GLY A 392 -9.00 31.49 29.99
N ILE A 393 -9.21 30.87 28.81
CA ILE A 393 -9.28 31.45 27.47
C ILE A 393 -7.91 31.67 26.81
N GLN A 394 -7.49 30.71 25.99
CA GLN A 394 -6.83 30.84 24.67
C GLN A 394 -6.24 29.50 24.18
N ASN A 395 -7.09 28.57 23.77
CA ASN A 395 -6.66 27.26 23.25
C ASN A 395 -6.83 27.10 21.73
N GLY A 396 -6.73 28.18 20.93
CA GLY A 396 -6.89 28.12 19.48
C GLY A 396 -5.66 28.52 18.64
N GLU A 397 -4.79 29.38 19.17
CA GLU A 397 -3.71 29.99 18.37
C GLU A 397 -2.29 29.52 18.68
N LEU A 398 -2.07 28.80 19.79
CA LEU A 398 -0.72 28.33 20.17
C LEU A 398 -0.17 27.19 19.33
N ASN A 399 -1.01 26.41 18.66
CA ASN A 399 -0.57 25.25 17.89
C ASN A 399 0.11 25.58 16.55
N ASN A 400 -0.22 26.71 15.93
CA ASN A 400 0.37 27.09 14.63
C ASN A 400 1.73 27.76 14.77
N ALA A 401 1.93 28.57 15.79
CA ALA A 401 3.20 29.26 16.05
C ALA A 401 4.31 28.28 16.49
N GLN A 402 3.98 27.24 17.25
CA GLN A 402 4.94 26.20 17.62
C GLN A 402 5.31 25.28 16.45
N LEU A 403 4.41 25.09 15.49
CA LEU A 403 4.68 24.32 14.29
C LEU A 403 5.63 25.07 13.34
N GLU A 404 5.44 26.38 13.18
CA GLU A 404 6.32 27.24 12.36
C GLU A 404 7.70 27.44 12.98
N ALA A 405 7.80 27.58 14.30
CA ALA A 405 9.08 27.71 15.01
C ALA A 405 9.92 26.43 14.92
N ALA A 406 9.30 25.24 15.03
CA ALA A 406 10.01 23.95 14.94
C ALA A 406 10.52 23.64 13.52
N ILE A 407 9.91 24.26 12.49
CA ILE A 407 10.32 24.10 11.08
C ILE A 407 11.39 25.14 10.69
N GLY A 408 11.30 26.37 11.22
CA GLY A 408 12.23 27.46 10.93
C GLY A 408 13.65 27.26 11.51
N ASP A 409 13.77 26.68 12.69
CA ASP A 409 15.06 26.40 13.32
C ASP A 409 15.91 25.36 12.58
N LYS A 410 15.31 24.50 11.77
CA LYS A 410 16.05 23.50 10.99
C LYS A 410 16.58 24.02 9.66
N GLU A 411 15.87 24.91 9.00
CA GLU A 411 16.37 25.55 7.76
C GLU A 411 17.60 26.42 8.06
N ASN A 412 17.67 27.01 9.26
CA ASN A 412 18.83 27.78 9.69
C ASN A 412 20.02 26.90 10.11
N GLN A 413 19.79 25.72 10.67
CA GLN A 413 20.89 24.80 11.00
C GLN A 413 21.46 24.05 9.78
N GLU A 414 20.65 23.77 8.75
CA GLU A 414 21.14 23.20 7.49
C GLU A 414 21.99 24.22 6.70
N LYS A 415 21.64 25.50 6.72
CA LYS A 415 22.45 26.56 6.08
C LYS A 415 23.78 26.83 6.78
N LEU A 416 23.86 26.63 8.10
CA LEU A 416 25.10 26.78 8.88
C LEU A 416 26.06 25.57 8.71
N ASN A 417 25.55 24.41 8.29
CA ASN A 417 26.39 23.23 8.03
C ASN A 417 26.85 23.11 6.55
N GLU A 418 26.32 23.93 5.63
CA GLU A 418 26.79 24.01 4.24
C GLU A 418 27.86 25.10 4.04
N GLU A 419 28.11 25.97 5.03
CA GLU A 419 29.15 27.03 4.99
C GLU A 419 30.41 26.69 5.79
N ASN A 420 30.55 25.50 6.37
CA ASN A 420 31.77 24.96 6.98
C ASN A 420 32.10 23.62 6.32
#